data_c144bbd8a61bb818ae745315ccb82789
#
_entry.id   c144bbd8a61bb818ae745315ccb82789
#
_cell.length_a   1.000
_cell.length_b   1.000
_cell.length_c   1.000
_cell.angle_alpha   90.00
_cell.angle_beta   90.00
_cell.angle_gamma   90.00
#
_symmetry.space_group_name_H-M   'P 1'
#
loop_
_entity.id
_entity.type
_entity.pdbx_description
1 polymer ?
#
loop_
_entity_poly.entity_id
_entity_poly.type
_entity_poly.pdbx_seq_one_letter_code
_entity_poly.pdbx_strand_id
1 'polypeptide(L)'
;MKKIVFVCLGNICRSPMAEFVMKDLTDQYEIESRATSSWEHGNPIHRGTQKIFQQHQVPYDPAKTSLQIKEEDFYNFDLILGMDENNVAD
;
A
#
# COMPACT_ATOMS: atom_id res chain seq x y z
N MET A 1 2.45 -19.01 -0.81
CA MET A 1 2.76 -17.70 -1.41
C MET A 1 3.08 -16.72 -0.30
N LYS A 2 4.18 -16.00 -0.41
CA LYS A 2 4.55 -15.01 0.60
C LYS A 2 3.66 -13.78 0.53
N LYS A 3 3.38 -13.19 1.68
CA LYS A 3 2.54 -12.01 1.82
C LYS A 3 3.40 -10.81 2.19
N ILE A 4 3.30 -9.76 1.40
CA ILE A 4 4.08 -8.53 1.59
C ILE A 4 3.11 -7.37 1.79
N VAL A 5 3.38 -6.52 2.77
CA VAL A 5 2.61 -5.30 2.98
C VAL A 5 3.52 -4.08 2.94
N PHE A 6 3.13 -3.10 2.14
CA PHE A 6 3.78 -1.78 2.11
C PHE A 6 3.04 -0.84 3.05
N VAL A 7 3.79 -0.09 3.84
CA VAL A 7 3.22 0.79 4.86
C VAL A 7 3.73 2.21 4.67
N CYS A 8 2.82 3.16 4.66
CA CYS A 8 3.16 4.58 4.69
C CYS A 8 2.21 5.30 5.63
N LEU A 9 2.42 6.61 5.83
CA LEU A 9 1.64 7.35 6.81
C LEU A 9 0.14 7.30 6.53
N GLY A 10 -0.28 7.60 5.30
CA GLY A 10 -1.69 7.74 4.94
C GLY A 10 -2.30 6.60 4.16
N ASN A 11 -1.50 5.76 3.51
CA ASN A 11 -1.97 4.67 2.64
C ASN A 11 -2.90 5.15 1.52
N ILE A 12 -2.65 6.34 0.99
CA ILE A 12 -3.41 6.86 -0.16
C ILE A 12 -2.53 7.23 -1.33
N CYS A 13 -1.22 7.27 -1.17
CA CYS A 13 -0.29 7.71 -2.19
C CYS A 13 0.85 6.70 -2.39
N ARG A 14 1.86 6.73 -1.50
CA ARG A 14 3.09 5.94 -1.71
C ARG A 14 2.89 4.44 -1.58
N SER A 15 2.23 3.97 -0.53
CA SER A 15 2.08 2.53 -0.35
C SER A 15 1.09 1.91 -1.33
N PRO A 16 -0.02 2.56 -1.73
CA PRO A 16 -0.82 2.05 -2.84
C PRO A 16 -0.05 2.02 -4.15
N MET A 17 0.80 3.02 -4.40
CA MET A 17 1.64 3.00 -5.61
C MET A 17 2.56 1.80 -5.62
N ALA A 18 3.24 1.51 -4.50
CA ALA A 18 4.10 0.34 -4.40
C ALA A 18 3.31 -0.95 -4.56
N GLU A 19 2.13 -1.02 -3.93
CA GLU A 19 1.28 -2.20 -4.02
C GLU A 19 0.92 -2.54 -5.45
N PHE A 20 0.37 -1.59 -6.19
CA PHE A 20 -0.15 -1.89 -7.53
C PHE A 20 0.94 -1.99 -8.58
N VAL A 21 2.04 -1.25 -8.44
CA VAL A 21 3.19 -1.42 -9.33
C VAL A 21 3.79 -2.82 -9.15
N MET A 22 3.94 -3.27 -7.91
CA MET A 22 4.49 -4.59 -7.66
C MET A 22 3.55 -5.69 -8.13
N LYS A 23 2.25 -5.53 -7.97
CA LYS A 23 1.27 -6.49 -8.49
C LYS A 23 1.33 -6.59 -10.01
N ASP A 24 1.65 -5.49 -10.69
CA ASP A 24 1.81 -5.49 -12.13
C ASP A 24 3.09 -6.21 -12.58
N LEU A 25 4.13 -6.16 -11.75
CA LEU A 25 5.43 -6.75 -12.06
C LEU A 25 5.53 -8.23 -11.74
N THR A 26 4.75 -8.73 -10.79
CA THR A 26 4.83 -10.12 -10.36
C THR A 26 3.51 -10.62 -9.81
N ASP A 27 3.24 -11.91 -9.99
CA ASP A 27 2.09 -12.59 -9.41
C ASP A 27 2.51 -13.63 -8.37
N GLN A 28 3.78 -13.64 -7.97
CA GLN A 28 4.32 -14.63 -7.05
C GLN A 28 4.11 -14.30 -5.58
N TYR A 29 3.59 -13.11 -5.27
CA TYR A 29 3.39 -12.65 -3.90
C TYR A 29 1.99 -12.10 -3.72
N GLU A 30 1.44 -12.27 -2.52
CA GLU A 30 0.25 -11.51 -2.13
C GLU A 30 0.73 -10.17 -1.59
N ILE A 31 0.24 -9.08 -2.19
CA ILE A 31 0.75 -7.75 -1.90
C ILE A 31 -0.41 -6.86 -1.47
N GLU A 32 -0.22 -6.16 -0.35
CA GLU A 32 -1.20 -5.20 0.16
C GLU A 32 -0.48 -3.97 0.66
N SER A 33 -1.24 -2.99 1.09
CA SER A 33 -0.70 -1.77 1.68
C SER A 33 -1.57 -1.32 2.84
N ARG A 34 -0.94 -0.62 3.80
CA ARG A 34 -1.59 -0.14 5.02
C ARG A 34 -1.03 1.22 5.39
N ALA A 35 -1.73 1.91 6.30
CA ALA A 35 -1.31 3.19 6.87
C ALA A 35 -0.83 3.00 8.30
N THR A 36 0.15 3.82 8.71
CA THR A 36 0.54 3.87 10.13
C THR A 36 -0.45 4.72 10.93
N SER A 37 -1.10 5.69 10.30
CA SER A 37 -2.07 6.56 10.97
C SER A 37 -3.50 6.21 10.58
N SER A 38 -4.47 6.74 11.33
CA SER A 38 -5.89 6.59 11.01
C SER A 38 -6.47 7.80 10.27
N TRP A 39 -5.66 8.80 9.96
CA TRP A 39 -6.13 10.06 9.39
C TRP A 39 -6.88 9.89 8.07
N GLU A 40 -6.40 8.98 7.22
CA GLU A 40 -7.00 8.74 5.91
C GLU A 40 -7.82 7.45 5.86
N HIS A 41 -8.08 6.83 7.02
CA HIS A 41 -8.78 5.55 7.06
C HIS A 41 -10.13 5.64 6.33
N GLY A 42 -10.32 4.75 5.37
CA GLY A 42 -11.52 4.73 4.53
C GLY A 42 -11.46 5.64 3.31
N ASN A 43 -10.45 6.51 3.20
CA ASN A 43 -10.33 7.39 2.04
C ASN A 43 -9.74 6.65 0.84
N PRO A 44 -10.15 7.02 -0.39
CA PRO A 44 -9.65 6.37 -1.59
C PRO A 44 -8.20 6.78 -1.91
N ILE A 45 -7.62 6.09 -2.89
CA ILE A 45 -6.30 6.44 -3.40
C ILE A 45 -6.30 7.90 -3.86
N HIS A 46 -5.24 8.63 -3.51
CA HIS A 46 -5.08 10.03 -3.87
C HIS A 46 -5.24 10.21 -5.39
N ARG A 47 -5.95 11.27 -5.79
CA ARG A 47 -6.26 11.51 -7.19
C ARG A 47 -5.01 11.58 -8.08
N GLY A 48 -3.95 12.24 -7.59
CA GLY A 48 -2.70 12.33 -8.33
C GLY A 48 -2.06 10.98 -8.56
N THR A 49 -2.13 10.09 -7.57
CA THR A 49 -1.63 8.72 -7.68
C THR A 49 -2.41 7.93 -8.71
N GLN A 50 -3.74 8.08 -8.72
CA GLN A 50 -4.58 7.42 -9.72
C GLN A 50 -4.23 7.91 -11.13
N LYS A 51 -3.95 9.19 -11.30
CA LYS A 51 -3.52 9.75 -12.57
C LYS A 51 -2.21 9.11 -13.05
N ILE A 52 -1.25 8.93 -12.15
CA ILE A 52 0.02 8.30 -12.49
C ILE A 52 -0.20 6.87 -12.97
N PHE A 53 -1.04 6.10 -12.27
CA PHE A 53 -1.39 4.75 -12.71
C PHE A 53 -1.97 4.76 -14.12
N GLN A 54 -2.87 5.69 -14.40
CA GLN A 54 -3.51 5.79 -15.72
C GLN A 54 -2.51 6.18 -16.80
N GLN A 55 -1.60 7.11 -16.51
CA GLN A 55 -0.59 7.56 -17.48
C GLN A 55 0.40 6.46 -17.83
N HIS A 56 0.74 5.61 -16.86
CA HIS A 56 1.70 4.52 -17.06
C HIS A 56 1.04 3.17 -17.31
N GLN A 57 -0.29 3.15 -17.44
CA GLN A 57 -1.06 1.94 -17.72
C GLN A 57 -0.84 0.85 -16.67
N VAL A 58 -0.72 1.25 -15.39
CA VAL A 58 -0.60 0.33 -14.27
C VAL A 58 -2.00 -0.03 -13.78
N PRO A 59 -2.37 -1.32 -13.79
CA PRO A 59 -3.67 -1.73 -13.25
C PRO A 59 -3.75 -1.44 -11.76
N TYR A 60 -4.89 -0.92 -11.31
CA TYR A 60 -5.12 -0.69 -9.88
C TYR A 60 -6.60 -0.86 -9.57
N ASP A 61 -6.91 -1.07 -8.28
CA ASP A 61 -8.28 -1.19 -7.82
C ASP A 61 -8.78 0.18 -7.37
N PRO A 62 -9.70 0.81 -8.12
CA PRO A 62 -10.22 2.13 -7.73
C PRO A 62 -11.06 2.10 -6.47
N ALA A 63 -11.50 0.92 -6.03
CA ALA A 63 -12.25 0.78 -4.78
C ALA A 63 -11.35 0.65 -3.55
N LYS A 64 -10.03 0.58 -3.74
CA LYS A 64 -9.08 0.51 -2.63
C LYS A 64 -9.20 1.75 -1.76
N THR A 65 -9.32 1.55 -0.44
CA THR A 65 -9.33 2.63 0.54
C THR A 65 -8.19 2.45 1.53
N SER A 66 -7.82 3.54 2.21
CA SER A 66 -6.80 3.51 3.25
C SER A 66 -7.23 2.61 4.40
N LEU A 67 -6.33 1.71 4.80
CA LEU A 67 -6.52 0.83 5.95
C LEU A 67 -5.35 1.02 6.89
N GLN A 68 -5.66 1.28 8.18
CA GLN A 68 -4.62 1.37 9.19
C GLN A 68 -4.06 -0.01 9.49
N ILE A 69 -2.73 -0.11 9.65
CA ILE A 69 -2.11 -1.37 10.04
C ILE A 69 -2.59 -1.77 11.44
N LYS A 70 -2.86 -3.05 11.64
CA LYS A 70 -3.36 -3.59 12.89
C LYS A 70 -2.38 -4.63 13.43
N GLU A 71 -2.53 -4.96 14.71
CA GLU A 71 -1.68 -5.99 15.33
C GLU A 71 -1.71 -7.29 14.56
N GLU A 72 -2.87 -7.73 14.10
CA GLU A 72 -3.00 -8.98 13.34
C GLU A 72 -2.21 -8.97 12.03
N ASP A 73 -1.96 -7.79 11.44
CA ASP A 73 -1.18 -7.69 10.21
C ASP A 73 0.27 -8.14 10.43
N PHE A 74 0.82 -7.95 11.62
CA PHE A 74 2.18 -8.39 11.93
C PHE A 74 2.31 -9.92 11.92
N TYR A 75 1.22 -10.63 12.09
CA TYR A 75 1.21 -12.09 12.03
C TYR A 75 0.82 -12.61 10.65
N ASN A 76 0.06 -11.82 9.90
CA ASN A 76 -0.47 -12.25 8.60
C ASN A 76 0.49 -12.01 7.43
N PHE A 77 1.45 -11.09 7.59
CA PHE A 77 2.38 -10.76 6.52
C PHE A 77 3.77 -11.27 6.83
N ASP A 78 4.42 -11.83 5.81
CA ASP A 78 5.80 -12.33 5.93
C ASP A 78 6.81 -11.19 5.92
N LEU A 79 6.47 -10.08 5.25
CA LEU A 79 7.38 -8.94 5.12
C LEU A 79 6.57 -7.65 5.19
N ILE A 80 7.04 -6.73 6.04
CA ILE A 80 6.41 -5.41 6.23
C ILE A 80 7.43 -4.36 5.84
N LEU A 81 7.14 -3.56 4.82
CA LEU A 81 8.06 -2.58 4.26
C LEU A 81 7.57 -1.16 4.50
N GLY A 82 8.32 -0.39 5.26
CA GLY A 82 8.04 1.02 5.46
C GLY A 82 8.43 1.83 4.25
N MET A 83 7.58 2.78 3.88
CA MET A 83 7.75 3.56 2.66
C MET A 83 8.33 4.95 2.90
N ASP A 84 8.50 5.38 4.14
CA ASP A 84 9.11 6.66 4.44
C ASP A 84 10.07 6.51 5.62
N GLU A 85 10.88 7.54 5.81
CA GLU A 85 11.96 7.51 6.79
C GLU A 85 11.45 7.27 8.22
N ASN A 86 10.32 7.85 8.58
CA ASN A 86 9.76 7.67 9.91
C ASN A 86 9.30 6.23 10.14
N ASN A 87 8.80 5.57 9.13
CA ASN A 87 8.40 4.17 9.21
C ASN A 87 9.59 3.23 9.37
N VAL A 88 10.73 3.60 8.81
CA VAL A 88 11.93 2.79 8.84
C VAL A 88 12.74 3.02 10.12
N ALA A 89 12.83 4.27 10.58
CA ALA A 89 13.60 4.63 11.75
C ALA A 89 12.93 4.19 13.06
N ASP A 90 11.62 4.16 13.09
CA ASP A 90 10.86 3.76 14.26
C ASP A 90 10.62 2.26 14.28
#